data_bfb30c2e7abcf9a0a9d7df3d8561fb83
#
_entry.id   bfb30c2e7abcf9a0a9d7df3d8561fb83
#
_cell.length_a   1.000
_cell.length_b   1.000
_cell.length_c   1.000
_cell.angle_alpha   90.00
_cell.angle_beta   90.00
_cell.angle_gamma   90.00
#
_symmetry.space_group_name_H-M   'P 1'
#
loop_
_entity.id
_entity.type
_entity.pdbx_description
1 polymer ?
#
loop_
_entity_poly.entity_id
_entity_poly.type
_entity_poly.pdbx_seq_one_letter_code
_entity_poly.pdbx_strand_id
1 'polypeptide(L)'
;DVTIQAQILDLLKEQQTEQNMSVILITHNLGIVSGYTDDVAVMYAGKIVERCATDELILHPLMPYTEALLNSAPSLADPPHTRLRAISGIPPNLLDLPEGCSFHSRCLYREDKCGSYAPELTSYSNSKHEFACWYPLDQPEFEGVIK
;
A
#
# COMPACT_ATOMS: atom_id res chain seq x y z
N ASP A 1 9.12 -22.33 -6.45
CA ASP A 1 8.39 -22.08 -7.36
C ASP A 1 8.07 -20.69 -7.83
N VAL A 2 9.00 -19.75 -7.59
CA VAL A 2 8.94 -18.39 -8.13
C VAL A 2 8.90 -18.39 -9.66
N THR A 3 9.62 -19.33 -10.29
CA THR A 3 9.67 -19.46 -11.76
C THR A 3 8.30 -19.82 -12.36
N ILE A 4 7.57 -20.73 -11.72
CA ILE A 4 6.23 -21.14 -12.17
C ILE A 4 5.25 -19.98 -12.01
N GLN A 5 5.35 -19.24 -10.90
CA GLN A 5 4.52 -18.08 -10.66
C GLN A 5 4.74 -16.99 -11.73
N ALA A 6 5.99 -16.70 -12.08
CA ALA A 6 6.31 -15.76 -13.15
C ALA A 6 5.72 -16.20 -14.50
N GLN A 7 5.87 -17.47 -14.87
CA GLN A 7 5.30 -18.02 -16.11
C GLN A 7 3.77 -17.90 -16.18
N ILE A 8 3.08 -18.12 -15.06
CA ILE A 8 1.61 -17.96 -15.01
C ILE A 8 1.23 -16.49 -15.19
N LEU A 9 1.96 -15.56 -14.56
CA LEU A 9 1.69 -14.13 -14.69
C LEU A 9 1.97 -13.62 -16.11
N ASP A 10 3.04 -14.10 -16.76
CA ASP A 10 3.35 -13.78 -18.16
C ASP A 10 2.23 -14.26 -19.09
N LEU A 11 1.73 -15.50 -18.89
CA LEU A 11 0.61 -16.04 -19.63
C LEU A 11 -0.68 -15.22 -19.43
N LEU A 12 -0.96 -14.81 -18.18
CA LEU A 12 -2.12 -13.95 -17.89
C LEU A 12 -2.02 -12.59 -18.57
N LYS A 13 -0.82 -11.99 -18.63
CA LYS A 13 -0.57 -10.73 -19.31
C LYS A 13 -0.72 -10.86 -20.83
N GLU A 14 -0.28 -11.96 -21.41
CA GLU A 14 -0.50 -12.29 -22.82
C GLU A 14 -2.00 -12.39 -23.13
N GLN A 15 -2.74 -13.16 -22.34
CA GLN A 15 -4.19 -13.31 -22.50
C GLN A 15 -4.94 -11.99 -22.27
N GLN A 16 -4.51 -11.16 -21.32
CA GLN A 16 -5.05 -9.82 -21.11
C GLN A 16 -4.97 -8.98 -22.39
N THR A 17 -3.82 -9.02 -23.05
CA THR A 17 -3.56 -8.26 -24.29
C THR A 17 -4.36 -8.83 -25.47
N GLU A 18 -4.34 -10.13 -25.67
CA GLU A 18 -5.02 -10.81 -26.79
C GLU A 18 -6.54 -10.70 -26.71
N GLN A 19 -7.09 -10.83 -25.50
CA GLN A 19 -8.55 -10.83 -25.28
C GLN A 19 -9.10 -9.45 -24.93
N ASN A 20 -8.23 -8.42 -24.81
CA ASN A 20 -8.60 -7.07 -24.35
C ASN A 20 -9.41 -7.10 -23.05
N MET A 21 -8.97 -7.89 -22.07
CA MET A 21 -9.64 -8.08 -20.79
C MET A 21 -8.93 -7.34 -19.67
N SER A 22 -9.66 -7.03 -18.59
CA SER A 22 -9.09 -6.52 -17.36
C SER A 22 -8.83 -7.69 -16.40
N VAL A 23 -7.73 -7.61 -15.65
CA VAL A 23 -7.33 -8.61 -14.65
C VAL A 23 -7.26 -7.96 -13.28
N ILE A 24 -7.89 -8.56 -12.28
CA ILE A 24 -7.72 -8.19 -10.87
C ILE A 24 -6.82 -9.23 -10.24
N LEU A 25 -5.65 -8.79 -9.79
CA LEU A 25 -4.66 -9.62 -9.11
C LEU A 25 -4.69 -9.32 -7.60
N ILE A 26 -5.00 -10.34 -6.79
CA ILE A 26 -4.93 -10.23 -5.32
C ILE A 26 -3.66 -10.94 -4.86
N THR A 27 -2.76 -10.20 -4.24
CA THR A 27 -1.46 -10.72 -3.80
C THR A 27 -0.97 -9.95 -2.56
N HIS A 28 -0.07 -10.57 -1.81
CA HIS A 28 0.72 -9.91 -0.76
C HIS A 28 2.17 -9.66 -1.19
N ASN A 29 2.52 -9.98 -2.44
CA ASN A 29 3.86 -9.84 -2.97
C ASN A 29 3.98 -8.57 -3.82
N LEU A 30 4.59 -7.51 -3.26
CA LEU A 30 4.78 -6.22 -3.95
C LEU A 30 5.70 -6.31 -5.17
N GLY A 31 6.62 -7.27 -5.21
CA GLY A 31 7.47 -7.52 -6.38
C GLY A 31 6.66 -7.95 -7.61
N ILE A 32 5.56 -8.67 -7.40
CA ILE A 32 4.61 -9.01 -8.48
C ILE A 32 3.85 -7.78 -8.92
N VAL A 33 3.36 -6.98 -7.96
CA VAL A 33 2.60 -5.76 -8.24
C VAL A 33 3.39 -4.85 -9.18
N SER A 34 4.65 -4.58 -8.89
CA SER A 34 5.49 -3.66 -9.69
C SER A 34 5.69 -4.09 -11.15
N GLY A 35 5.63 -5.39 -11.43
CA GLY A 35 5.88 -5.91 -12.79
C GLY A 35 4.64 -6.18 -13.64
N TYR A 36 3.48 -6.32 -13.02
CA TYR A 36 2.30 -6.89 -13.69
C TYR A 36 1.03 -6.06 -13.55
N THR A 37 1.03 -4.94 -12.84
CA THR A 37 -0.18 -4.13 -12.65
C THR A 37 0.03 -2.68 -13.08
N ASP A 38 -1.05 -2.06 -13.58
CA ASP A 38 -1.08 -0.65 -13.97
C ASP A 38 -1.50 0.22 -12.77
N ASP A 39 -2.51 -0.22 -12.03
CA ASP A 39 -3.05 0.43 -10.85
C ASP A 39 -3.00 -0.53 -9.65
N VAL A 40 -2.86 0.02 -8.46
CA VAL A 40 -2.80 -0.75 -7.23
C VAL A 40 -3.71 -0.15 -6.15
N ALA A 41 -4.35 -1.03 -5.38
CA ALA A 41 -5.09 -0.67 -4.19
C ALA A 41 -4.53 -1.45 -2.99
N VAL A 42 -3.98 -0.73 -2.04
CA VAL A 42 -3.45 -1.29 -0.79
C VAL A 42 -4.58 -1.41 0.21
N MET A 43 -4.72 -2.59 0.80
CA MET A 43 -5.75 -2.87 1.81
C MET A 43 -5.12 -3.11 3.18
N TYR A 44 -5.74 -2.55 4.21
CA TYR A 44 -5.44 -2.83 5.61
C TYR A 44 -6.72 -2.97 6.42
N ALA A 45 -6.81 -4.01 7.25
CA ALA A 45 -7.97 -4.29 8.10
C ALA A 45 -9.32 -4.19 7.36
N GLY A 46 -9.38 -4.76 6.14
CA GLY A 46 -10.61 -4.83 5.33
C GLY A 46 -10.98 -3.55 4.58
N LYS A 47 -10.16 -2.49 4.66
CA LYS A 47 -10.39 -1.20 3.97
C LYS A 47 -9.27 -0.90 2.99
N ILE A 48 -9.59 -0.25 1.87
CA ILE A 48 -8.59 0.36 1.01
C ILE A 48 -8.02 1.57 1.75
N VAL A 49 -6.70 1.61 1.92
CA VAL A 49 -6.00 2.69 2.63
C VAL A 49 -5.15 3.55 1.69
N GLU A 50 -4.84 3.07 0.50
CA GLU A 50 -4.17 3.82 -0.55
C GLU A 50 -4.47 3.20 -1.91
N ARG A 51 -4.65 4.02 -2.95
CA ARG A 51 -4.71 3.56 -4.34
C ARG A 51 -4.22 4.62 -5.31
N CYS A 52 -3.45 4.18 -6.31
CA CYS A 52 -2.94 5.02 -7.40
C CYS A 52 -2.34 4.14 -8.50
N ALA A 53 -1.72 4.76 -9.50
CA ALA A 53 -0.87 4.07 -10.45
C ALA A 53 0.28 3.35 -9.73
N THR A 54 0.65 2.17 -10.20
CA THR A 54 1.64 1.30 -9.54
C THR A 54 3.00 1.99 -9.37
N ASP A 55 3.48 2.66 -10.40
CA ASP A 55 4.77 3.37 -10.34
C ASP A 55 4.74 4.50 -9.31
N GLU A 56 3.61 5.21 -9.20
CA GLU A 56 3.44 6.29 -8.24
C GLU A 56 3.45 5.77 -6.80
N LEU A 57 2.78 4.65 -6.53
CA LEU A 57 2.79 4.03 -5.21
C LEU A 57 4.19 3.61 -4.76
N ILE A 58 4.98 3.06 -5.67
CA ILE A 58 6.34 2.57 -5.37
C ILE A 58 7.29 3.73 -5.10
N LEU A 59 7.19 4.82 -5.89
CA LEU A 59 8.09 5.96 -5.79
C LEU A 59 7.68 6.96 -4.73
N HIS A 60 6.37 7.14 -4.53
CA HIS A 60 5.79 8.20 -3.69
C HIS A 60 4.62 7.68 -2.86
N PRO A 61 4.82 6.68 -1.98
CA PRO A 61 3.75 6.22 -1.08
C PRO A 61 3.33 7.34 -0.13
N LEU A 62 2.04 7.54 0.04
CA LEU A 62 1.50 8.56 0.95
C LEU A 62 1.06 7.95 2.28
N MET A 63 0.69 6.67 2.29
CA MET A 63 0.25 5.98 3.49
C MET A 63 1.45 5.34 4.23
N PRO A 64 1.67 5.62 5.52
CA PRO A 64 2.75 5.00 6.31
C PRO A 64 2.75 3.47 6.31
N TYR A 65 1.60 2.84 6.15
CA TYR A 65 1.50 1.39 6.01
C TYR A 65 2.11 0.90 4.71
N THR A 66 1.85 1.60 3.60
CA THR A 66 2.40 1.28 2.27
C THR A 66 3.92 1.42 2.27
N GLU A 67 4.45 2.51 2.86
CA GLU A 67 5.90 2.66 3.05
C GLU A 67 6.48 1.50 3.85
N ALA A 68 5.84 1.12 4.96
CA ALA A 68 6.29 0.00 5.79
C ALA A 68 6.26 -1.34 5.04
N LEU A 69 5.26 -1.57 4.17
CA LEU A 69 5.20 -2.74 3.28
C LEU A 69 6.35 -2.75 2.27
N LEU A 70 6.57 -1.63 1.58
CA LEU A 70 7.68 -1.48 0.60
C LEU A 70 9.03 -1.72 1.29
N ASN A 71 9.25 -1.15 2.46
CA ASN A 71 10.49 -1.32 3.24
C ASN A 71 10.65 -2.74 3.84
N SER A 72 9.60 -3.55 3.89
CA SER A 72 9.66 -4.94 4.34
C SER A 72 9.91 -5.94 3.22
N ALA A 73 9.80 -5.52 1.97
CA ALA A 73 10.08 -6.35 0.81
C ALA A 73 11.60 -6.44 0.57
N PRO A 74 12.14 -7.65 0.28
CA PRO A 74 13.55 -7.78 -0.07
C PRO A 74 13.84 -7.09 -1.41
N SER A 75 14.94 -6.34 -1.46
CA SER A 75 15.45 -5.74 -2.69
C SER A 75 16.65 -6.53 -3.21
N LEU A 76 16.76 -6.68 -4.54
CA LEU A 76 17.95 -7.26 -5.16
C LEU A 76 19.20 -6.40 -4.95
N ALA A 77 19.04 -5.12 -4.61
CA ALA A 77 20.12 -4.20 -4.28
C ALA A 77 20.58 -4.31 -2.81
N ASP A 78 19.85 -5.06 -1.96
CA ASP A 78 20.22 -5.21 -0.57
C ASP A 78 21.50 -6.05 -0.45
N PRO A 79 22.44 -5.65 0.42
CA PRO A 79 23.60 -6.47 0.74
C PRO A 79 23.19 -7.87 1.23
N PRO A 80 23.97 -8.90 0.96
CA PRO A 80 23.71 -10.24 1.50
C PRO A 80 23.53 -10.18 3.03
N HIS A 81 22.54 -10.90 3.55
CA HIS A 81 22.21 -10.95 4.97
C HIS A 81 21.62 -9.65 5.56
N THR A 82 21.13 -8.73 4.72
CA THR A 82 20.40 -7.56 5.21
C THR A 82 19.15 -8.01 5.99
N ARG A 83 19.02 -7.53 7.24
CA ARG A 83 17.84 -7.80 8.04
C ARG A 83 16.68 -6.95 7.55
N LEU A 84 15.67 -7.58 6.97
CA LEU A 84 14.44 -6.90 6.52
C LEU A 84 13.75 -6.22 7.71
N ARG A 85 13.19 -5.05 7.46
CA ARG A 85 12.42 -4.30 8.44
C ARG A 85 11.01 -4.85 8.52
N ALA A 86 10.74 -5.70 9.49
CA ALA A 86 9.39 -6.18 9.75
C ALA A 86 8.52 -5.03 10.32
N ILE A 87 7.25 -5.00 9.91
CA ILE A 87 6.26 -4.08 10.50
C ILE A 87 5.99 -4.54 11.92
N SER A 88 6.41 -3.73 12.91
CA SER A 88 6.28 -4.05 14.32
C SER A 88 4.82 -4.12 14.78
N GLY A 89 4.58 -4.79 15.90
CA GLY A 89 3.27 -4.91 16.52
C GLY A 89 2.36 -5.98 15.88
N ILE A 90 1.17 -6.13 16.45
CA ILE A 90 0.18 -7.13 16.05
C ILE A 90 -0.92 -6.45 15.22
N PRO A 91 -1.37 -7.03 14.09
CA PRO A 91 -2.52 -6.52 13.35
C PRO A 91 -3.76 -6.42 14.26
N PRO A 92 -4.66 -5.45 14.00
CA PRO A 92 -5.88 -5.31 14.80
C PRO A 92 -6.78 -6.54 14.62
N ASN A 93 -7.57 -6.83 15.66
CA ASN A 93 -8.63 -7.81 15.55
C ASN A 93 -9.73 -7.26 14.61
N LEU A 94 -10.04 -7.99 13.53
CA LEU A 94 -11.06 -7.57 12.56
C LEU A 94 -12.49 -7.56 13.13
N LEU A 95 -12.74 -8.28 14.23
CA LEU A 95 -14.02 -8.29 14.93
C LEU A 95 -14.18 -7.09 15.89
N ASP A 96 -13.06 -6.42 16.22
CA ASP A 96 -13.04 -5.31 17.17
C ASP A 96 -11.99 -4.29 16.69
N LEU A 97 -12.36 -3.55 15.64
CA LEU A 97 -11.49 -2.52 15.04
C LEU A 97 -11.48 -1.27 15.92
N PRO A 98 -10.33 -0.57 16.03
CA PRO A 98 -10.27 0.69 16.75
C PRO A 98 -11.16 1.75 16.08
N GLU A 99 -11.68 2.69 16.88
CA GLU A 99 -12.48 3.84 16.39
C GLU A 99 -11.69 4.74 15.45
N GLY A 100 -10.37 4.83 15.66
CA GLY A 100 -9.46 5.62 14.84
C GLY A 100 -8.87 4.87 13.65
N CYS A 101 -7.69 5.33 13.21
CA CYS A 101 -6.92 4.68 12.16
C CYS A 101 -6.53 3.26 12.59
N SER A 102 -6.95 2.24 11.82
CA SER A 102 -6.66 0.84 12.15
C SER A 102 -5.16 0.52 12.21
N PHE A 103 -4.31 1.32 11.54
CA PHE A 103 -2.87 1.15 11.55
C PHE A 103 -2.17 1.93 12.68
N HIS A 104 -2.86 2.81 13.43
CA HIS A 104 -2.24 3.76 14.38
C HIS A 104 -1.33 3.09 15.41
N SER A 105 -1.70 1.93 15.96
CA SER A 105 -0.89 1.23 16.99
C SER A 105 0.47 0.74 16.47
N ARG A 106 0.61 0.59 15.14
CA ARG A 106 1.81 0.11 14.45
C ARG A 106 2.52 1.21 13.65
N CYS A 107 1.90 2.39 13.56
CA CYS A 107 2.40 3.52 12.78
C CYS A 107 3.53 4.24 13.52
N LEU A 108 4.65 4.48 12.84
CA LEU A 108 5.78 5.24 13.39
C LEU A 108 5.51 6.76 13.40
N TYR A 109 4.57 7.22 12.58
CA TYR A 109 4.18 8.63 12.41
C TYR A 109 2.87 8.98 13.10
N ARG A 110 2.43 8.16 14.06
CA ARG A 110 1.15 8.36 14.72
C ARG A 110 1.12 9.62 15.57
N GLU A 111 -0.01 10.31 15.50
CA GLU A 111 -0.38 11.46 16.29
C GLU A 111 -1.67 11.18 17.06
N ASP A 112 -2.03 12.01 18.03
CA ASP A 112 -3.19 11.81 18.92
C ASP A 112 -4.51 11.63 18.15
N LYS A 113 -4.72 12.38 17.08
CA LYS A 113 -5.90 12.28 16.22
C LYS A 113 -6.08 10.89 15.60
N CYS A 114 -4.98 10.19 15.31
CA CYS A 114 -5.02 8.87 14.68
C CYS A 114 -5.69 7.81 15.56
N GLY A 115 -5.63 7.95 16.87
CA GLY A 115 -6.27 7.02 17.81
C GLY A 115 -7.77 7.21 17.93
N SER A 116 -8.28 8.42 17.68
CA SER A 116 -9.66 8.81 17.96
C SER A 116 -10.54 8.85 16.71
N TYR A 117 -9.96 9.11 15.54
CA TYR A 117 -10.72 9.32 14.31
C TYR A 117 -10.13 8.49 13.16
N ALA A 118 -10.99 7.72 12.47
CA ALA A 118 -10.59 7.00 11.27
C ALA A 118 -10.48 7.98 10.09
N PRO A 119 -9.35 8.00 9.35
CA PRO A 119 -9.25 8.81 8.15
C PRO A 119 -10.09 8.19 7.03
N GLU A 120 -10.73 9.04 6.24
CA GLU A 120 -11.39 8.64 5.00
C GLU A 120 -10.41 8.65 3.84
N LEU A 121 -10.73 7.86 2.79
CA LEU A 121 -9.97 7.85 1.55
C LEU A 121 -10.20 9.19 0.83
N THR A 122 -9.15 9.96 0.63
CA THR A 122 -9.19 11.29 -0.01
C THR A 122 -8.16 11.39 -1.11
N SER A 123 -8.45 12.20 -2.15
CA SER A 123 -7.52 12.42 -3.25
C SER A 123 -6.44 13.43 -2.86
N TYR A 124 -5.21 13.15 -3.26
CA TYR A 124 -4.11 14.09 -3.17
C TYR A 124 -4.18 15.15 -4.27
N SER A 125 -4.30 16.42 -3.91
CA SER A 125 -4.22 17.56 -4.84
C SER A 125 -5.01 17.38 -6.16
N ASN A 126 -6.23 16.81 -6.12
CA ASN A 126 -7.04 16.46 -7.29
C ASN A 126 -6.38 15.43 -8.25
N SER A 127 -5.37 14.70 -7.79
CA SER A 127 -4.80 13.57 -8.54
C SER A 127 -5.67 12.32 -8.40
N LYS A 128 -5.30 11.27 -9.14
CA LYS A 128 -5.89 9.93 -8.97
C LYS A 128 -5.28 9.16 -7.78
N HIS A 129 -4.29 9.74 -7.10
CA HIS A 129 -3.71 9.15 -5.91
C HIS A 129 -4.60 9.42 -4.71
N GLU A 130 -5.18 8.38 -4.15
CA GLU A 130 -6.06 8.44 -2.98
C GLU A 130 -5.43 7.71 -1.81
N PHE A 131 -5.57 8.27 -0.61
CA PHE A 131 -5.01 7.73 0.61
C PHE A 131 -5.91 8.03 1.81
N ALA A 132 -5.80 7.19 2.85
CA ALA A 132 -6.55 7.32 4.10
C ALA A 132 -5.57 7.56 5.26
N CYS A 133 -5.02 8.76 5.35
CA CYS A 133 -4.10 9.17 6.41
C CYS A 133 -4.32 10.62 6.81
N TRP A 134 -4.22 10.92 8.13
CA TRP A 134 -4.27 12.30 8.63
C TRP A 134 -2.94 13.04 8.42
N TYR A 135 -1.84 12.28 8.37
CA TYR A 135 -0.46 12.79 8.26
C TYR A 135 0.26 11.97 7.19
N PRO A 136 -0.08 12.18 5.90
CA PRO A 136 0.56 11.45 4.80
C PRO A 136 2.05 11.75 4.70
N LEU A 137 2.80 10.81 4.14
CA LEU A 137 4.23 10.95 3.93
C LEU A 137 4.52 11.96 2.82
N ASP A 138 5.64 12.64 2.97
CA ASP A 138 6.27 13.47 1.93
C ASP A 138 5.40 14.58 1.33
N GLN A 139 4.88 15.46 2.21
CA GLN A 139 4.03 16.58 1.79
C GLN A 139 4.66 17.92 2.18
N PRO A 140 5.26 18.66 1.24
CA PRO A 140 5.71 20.02 1.55
C PRO A 140 4.55 21.00 1.85
N GLU A 141 3.32 20.73 1.43
CA GLU A 141 2.17 21.62 1.63
C GLU A 141 0.82 20.88 1.62
N PHE A 142 0.60 19.96 2.56
CA PHE A 142 -0.75 19.52 2.81
C PHE A 142 -1.42 20.46 3.82
N GLU A 143 -1.98 21.56 3.33
CA GLU A 143 -3.02 22.28 4.07
C GLU A 143 -4.27 21.40 4.09
N GLY A 144 -4.26 20.41 4.98
CA GLY A 144 -5.42 19.58 5.23
C GLY A 144 -6.56 20.47 5.66
N VAL A 145 -7.66 20.41 4.95
CA VAL A 145 -8.94 21.00 5.36
C VAL A 145 -9.32 20.37 6.68
N ILE A 146 -8.82 20.96 7.77
CA ILE A 146 -9.31 20.74 9.12
C ILE A 146 -10.64 21.51 9.19
N LYS A 147 -11.74 20.83 8.97
CA LYS A 147 -13.06 21.30 9.42
C LYS A 147 -13.52 20.45 10.57
#